data_1b1e4e0c7b6b22d98ae90055db6e0a25
#
_entry.id   1b1e4e0c7b6b22d98ae90055db6e0a25
#
_cell.length_a   1.000
_cell.length_b   1.000
_cell.length_c   1.000
_cell.angle_alpha   90.00
_cell.angle_beta   90.00
_cell.angle_gamma   90.00
#
_symmetry.space_group_name_H-M   'P 1'
#
loop_
_entity.id
_entity.type
_entity.pdbx_description
1 polymer ?
#
loop_
_entity_poly.entity_id
_entity_poly.type
_entity_poly.pdbx_seq_one_letter_code
_entity_poly.pdbx_strand_id
1 'polypeptide(L)'
;DFTEYEERHAFGSIYESFLKDLQSAGNSGEYYTPRAVTDFMVKVTKPRLGERVADFACGTGGFLVSALNELYEESLKSNENKEIYNNTVYGVEKKALPHILCVTNMLLHDIDNPEIIHGNTLETDYKEYRNGTA
;
A
#
# COMPACT_ATOMS: atom_id res chain seq x y z
N ASP A 1 13.27 -10.46 -14.09
CA ASP A 1 13.69 -9.79 -15.32
C ASP A 1 13.60 -8.28 -15.13
N PHE A 2 14.66 -7.56 -15.48
CA PHE A 2 14.77 -6.11 -15.34
C PHE A 2 13.71 -5.36 -16.16
N THR A 3 13.39 -5.88 -17.36
CA THR A 3 12.38 -5.32 -18.26
C THR A 3 10.97 -5.44 -17.68
N GLU A 4 10.62 -6.60 -17.16
CA GLU A 4 9.33 -6.82 -16.50
C GLU A 4 9.15 -5.90 -15.28
N TYR A 5 10.22 -5.68 -14.56
CA TYR A 5 10.27 -4.78 -13.44
C TYR A 5 10.01 -3.31 -13.83
N GLU A 6 10.70 -2.83 -14.88
CA GLU A 6 10.51 -1.47 -15.38
C GLU A 6 9.08 -1.25 -15.87
N GLU A 7 8.51 -2.24 -16.57
CA GLU A 7 7.12 -2.20 -17.04
C GLU A 7 6.15 -2.11 -15.86
N ARG A 8 6.34 -2.92 -14.83
CA ARG A 8 5.48 -2.92 -13.64
C ARG A 8 5.54 -1.60 -12.91
N HIS A 9 6.73 -1.03 -12.77
CA HIS A 9 6.91 0.28 -12.16
C HIS A 9 6.24 1.40 -12.96
N ALA A 10 6.33 1.36 -14.28
CA ALA A 10 5.65 2.30 -15.17
C ALA A 10 4.12 2.20 -15.05
N PHE A 11 3.58 0.99 -15.00
CA PHE A 11 2.15 0.77 -14.76
C PHE A 11 1.71 1.29 -13.40
N GLY A 12 2.53 1.13 -12.37
CA GLY A 12 2.26 1.69 -11.04
C GLY A 12 2.10 3.20 -11.08
N SER A 13 2.96 3.91 -11.80
CA SER A 13 2.89 5.37 -11.96
C SER A 13 1.64 5.81 -12.72
N ILE A 14 1.28 5.09 -13.78
CA ILE A 14 0.06 5.35 -14.55
C ILE A 14 -1.18 5.13 -13.68
N TYR A 15 -1.18 4.07 -12.89
CA TYR A 15 -2.28 3.73 -11.98
C TYR A 15 -2.47 4.81 -10.90
N GLU A 16 -1.40 5.35 -10.35
CA GLU A 16 -1.44 6.46 -9.40
C GLU A 16 -2.07 7.71 -10.03
N SER A 17 -1.72 8.02 -11.27
CA SER A 17 -2.34 9.13 -12.00
C SER A 17 -3.83 8.91 -12.21
N PHE A 18 -4.22 7.69 -12.54
CA PHE A 18 -5.63 7.30 -12.69
C PHE A 18 -6.41 7.50 -11.38
N LEU A 19 -5.85 7.06 -10.26
CA LEU A 19 -6.48 7.25 -8.94
C LEU A 19 -6.65 8.74 -8.60
N LYS A 20 -5.67 9.55 -8.93
CA LYS A 20 -5.73 11.00 -8.74
C LYS A 20 -6.84 11.63 -9.59
N ASP A 21 -6.99 11.20 -10.85
CA ASP A 21 -8.04 11.69 -11.74
C ASP A 21 -9.43 11.29 -11.24
N LEU A 22 -9.59 10.10 -10.69
CA LEU A 22 -10.83 9.66 -10.05
C LEU A 22 -11.19 10.57 -8.86
N GLN A 23 -10.23 11.03 -8.09
CA GLN A 23 -10.45 12.00 -7.03
C GLN A 23 -11.03 13.30 -7.58
N SER A 24 -10.49 13.79 -8.68
CA SER A 24 -10.95 15.03 -9.33
C SER A 24 -12.38 14.92 -9.87
N ALA A 25 -12.83 13.72 -10.21
CA ALA A 25 -14.19 13.45 -10.69
C ALA A 25 -15.27 13.47 -9.58
N GLY A 26 -14.87 13.59 -8.32
CA GLY A 26 -15.76 13.87 -7.18
C GLY A 26 -16.34 12.68 -6.44
N ASN A 27 -16.57 11.53 -7.09
CA ASN A 27 -17.20 10.38 -6.45
C ASN A 27 -16.25 9.46 -5.69
N SER A 28 -14.97 9.53 -6.00
CA SER A 28 -13.92 8.70 -5.38
C SER A 28 -12.93 9.52 -4.56
N GLY A 29 -13.15 10.84 -4.45
CA GLY A 29 -12.25 11.75 -3.74
C GLY A 29 -12.10 11.44 -2.25
N GLU A 30 -13.10 10.84 -1.65
CA GLU A 30 -13.07 10.42 -0.25
C GLU A 30 -12.09 9.27 0.04
N TYR A 31 -11.63 8.55 -1.01
CA TYR A 31 -10.74 7.40 -0.87
C TYR A 31 -9.28 7.72 -1.17
N TYR A 32 -9.00 8.90 -1.68
CA TYR A 32 -7.68 9.27 -2.14
C TYR A 32 -7.10 10.40 -1.30
N THR A 33 -5.98 10.13 -0.64
CA THR A 33 -5.19 11.15 0.04
C THR A 33 -4.08 11.62 -0.91
N PRO A 34 -3.90 12.94 -1.09
CA PRO A 34 -2.87 13.46 -1.99
C PRO A 34 -1.48 12.89 -1.68
N ARG A 35 -0.74 12.52 -2.73
CA ARG A 35 0.57 11.89 -2.62
C ARG A 35 1.56 12.73 -1.82
N ALA A 36 1.51 14.04 -1.95
CA ALA A 36 2.39 14.94 -1.19
C ALA A 36 2.21 14.78 0.32
N VAL A 37 0.98 14.54 0.77
CA VAL A 37 0.65 14.32 2.19
C VAL A 37 1.17 12.96 2.65
N THR A 38 0.89 11.89 1.90
CA THR A 38 1.33 10.55 2.27
C THR A 38 2.85 10.43 2.29
N ASP A 39 3.53 11.00 1.31
CA ASP A 39 4.99 11.02 1.25
C ASP A 39 5.59 11.81 2.40
N PHE A 40 5.01 12.95 2.74
CA PHE A 40 5.46 13.75 3.89
C PHE A 40 5.35 12.95 5.19
N MET A 41 4.22 12.31 5.44
CA MET A 41 4.01 11.54 6.66
C MET A 41 4.95 10.36 6.78
N VAL A 42 5.21 9.67 5.68
CA VAL A 42 6.16 8.56 5.63
C VAL A 42 7.58 9.05 5.89
N LYS A 43 8.00 10.17 5.30
CA LYS A 43 9.33 10.75 5.53
C LYS A 43 9.55 11.16 6.98
N VAL A 44 8.51 11.66 7.64
CA VAL A 44 8.58 12.04 9.07
C VAL A 44 8.64 10.80 9.96
N THR A 45 7.87 9.77 9.62
CA THR A 45 7.81 8.52 10.38
C THR A 45 9.06 7.66 10.21
N LYS A 46 9.69 7.72 9.04
CA LYS A 46 10.91 6.98 8.69
C LYS A 46 10.81 5.47 8.94
N PRO A 47 9.90 4.77 8.27
CA PRO A 47 9.82 3.33 8.41
C PRO A 47 11.11 2.68 7.90
N ARG A 48 11.50 1.58 8.53
CA ARG A 48 12.69 0.82 8.16
C ARG A 48 12.29 -0.56 7.66
N LEU A 49 13.09 -1.12 6.78
CA LEU A 49 12.89 -2.49 6.30
C LEU A 49 12.92 -3.47 7.48
N GLY A 50 11.91 -4.32 7.60
CA GLY A 50 11.71 -5.20 8.74
C GLY A 50 10.63 -4.72 9.71
N GLU A 51 10.26 -3.46 9.68
CA GLU A 51 9.10 -2.93 10.40
C GLU A 51 7.85 -3.15 9.57
N ARG A 52 6.74 -3.43 10.22
CA ARG A 52 5.45 -3.55 9.53
C ARG A 52 4.71 -2.22 9.55
N VAL A 53 4.10 -1.89 8.42
CA VAL A 53 3.29 -0.69 8.24
C VAL A 53 1.83 -1.13 8.05
N ALA A 54 0.95 -0.68 8.95
CA ALA A 54 -0.46 -1.01 8.91
C ALA A 54 -1.31 0.25 8.70
N ASP A 55 -2.30 0.14 7.83
CA ASP A 55 -3.32 1.17 7.62
C ASP A 55 -4.70 0.54 7.75
N PHE A 56 -5.41 0.87 8.83
CA PHE A 56 -6.70 0.27 9.17
C PHE A 56 -7.90 0.94 8.47
N ALA A 57 -7.64 1.87 7.59
CA ALA A 57 -8.62 2.51 6.72
C ALA A 57 -7.90 2.90 5.40
N CYS A 58 -7.35 1.90 4.74
CA CYS A 58 -6.31 2.12 3.73
C CYS A 58 -6.83 2.76 2.42
N GLY A 59 -8.13 2.75 2.17
CA GLY A 59 -8.68 3.29 0.93
C GLY A 59 -8.03 2.63 -0.28
N THR A 60 -7.49 3.43 -1.18
CA THR A 60 -6.76 2.94 -2.37
C THR A 60 -5.29 2.61 -2.12
N GLY A 61 -4.81 2.78 -0.89
CA GLY A 61 -3.47 2.37 -0.48
C GLY A 61 -2.39 3.44 -0.57
N GLY A 62 -2.74 4.73 -0.61
CA GLY A 62 -1.77 5.82 -0.77
C GLY A 62 -0.66 5.85 0.27
N PHE A 63 -0.99 5.69 1.55
CA PHE A 63 0.01 5.63 2.62
C PHE A 63 0.91 4.40 2.50
N LEU A 64 0.32 3.25 2.17
CA LEU A 64 1.07 2.00 2.00
C LEU A 64 2.03 2.09 0.82
N VAL A 65 1.60 2.68 -0.29
CA VAL A 65 2.46 2.91 -1.46
C VAL A 65 3.62 3.85 -1.13
N SER A 66 3.36 4.93 -0.40
CA SER A 66 4.44 5.85 0.02
C SER A 66 5.47 5.14 0.90
N ALA A 67 5.03 4.27 1.81
CA ALA A 67 5.92 3.46 2.63
C ALA A 67 6.74 2.48 1.78
N LEU A 68 6.12 1.81 0.83
CA LEU A 68 6.81 0.89 -0.09
C LEU A 68 7.85 1.62 -0.94
N ASN A 69 7.53 2.80 -1.45
CA ASN A 69 8.49 3.59 -2.23
C ASN A 69 9.70 4.01 -1.40
N GLU A 70 9.50 4.33 -0.14
CA GLU A 70 10.61 4.68 0.77
C GLU A 70 11.57 3.51 1.01
N LEU A 71 11.05 2.28 1.02
CA LEU A 71 11.83 1.07 1.31
C LEU A 71 12.34 0.36 0.05
N TYR A 72 11.92 0.81 -1.11
CA TYR A 72 12.10 0.09 -2.36
C TYR A 72 13.57 -0.15 -2.73
N GLU A 73 14.41 0.88 -2.69
CA GLU A 73 15.83 0.75 -3.06
C GLU A 73 16.55 -0.24 -2.17
N GLU A 74 16.25 -0.23 -0.88
CA GLU A 74 16.86 -1.17 0.06
C GLU A 74 16.38 -2.60 -0.18
N SER A 75 15.15 -2.80 -0.65
CA SER A 75 14.63 -4.12 -0.99
C SER A 75 15.40 -4.80 -2.11
N LEU A 76 16.00 -4.02 -3.00
CA LEU A 76 16.75 -4.54 -4.14
C LEU A 76 18.15 -5.09 -3.79
N LYS A 77 18.65 -4.85 -2.58
CA LYS A 77 20.02 -5.21 -2.18
C LYS A 77 20.23 -6.71 -1.99
N SER A 78 19.17 -7.47 -1.69
CA SER A 78 19.26 -8.92 -1.53
C SER A 78 17.90 -9.58 -1.71
N ASN A 79 17.90 -10.91 -1.93
CA ASN A 79 16.65 -11.69 -1.99
C ASN A 79 15.94 -11.71 -0.62
N GLU A 80 16.71 -11.74 0.47
CA GLU A 80 16.16 -11.63 1.83
C GLU A 80 15.43 -10.29 2.03
N ASN A 81 16.00 -9.19 1.58
CA ASN A 81 15.38 -7.87 1.65
C ASN A 81 14.09 -7.80 0.83
N LYS A 82 14.04 -8.44 -0.34
CA LYS A 82 12.82 -8.51 -1.15
C LYS A 82 11.71 -9.27 -0.42
N GLU A 83 12.04 -10.36 0.24
CA GLU A 83 11.07 -11.14 1.01
C GLU A 83 10.53 -10.33 2.20
N ILE A 84 11.38 -9.61 2.91
CA ILE A 84 10.99 -8.71 4.00
C ILE A 84 10.07 -7.61 3.46
N TYR A 85 10.42 -7.00 2.34
CA TYR A 85 9.64 -5.98 1.68
C TYR A 85 8.23 -6.47 1.31
N ASN A 86 8.10 -7.70 0.81
CA ASN A 86 6.80 -8.31 0.48
C ASN A 86 5.87 -8.45 1.68
N ASN A 87 6.41 -8.47 2.89
CA ASN A 87 5.64 -8.63 4.13
C ASN A 87 5.53 -7.35 4.94
N THR A 88 5.83 -6.20 4.34
CA THR A 88 5.87 -4.91 5.04
C THR A 88 4.49 -4.34 5.32
N VAL A 89 3.58 -4.37 4.34
CA VAL A 89 2.32 -3.65 4.44
C VAL A 89 1.15 -4.53 4.82
N TYR A 90 0.25 -3.94 5.60
CA TYR A 90 -1.02 -4.55 6.00
C TYR A 90 -2.09 -3.47 5.93
N GLY A 91 -3.24 -3.78 5.35
CA GLY A 91 -4.32 -2.82 5.24
C GLY A 91 -5.68 -3.45 5.52
N VAL A 92 -6.61 -2.60 5.95
CA VAL A 92 -8.02 -2.95 6.10
C VAL A 92 -8.85 -1.89 5.39
N GLU A 93 -9.79 -2.31 4.56
CA GLU A 93 -10.72 -1.41 3.88
C GLU A 93 -12.12 -2.00 3.88
N LYS A 94 -13.09 -1.20 4.32
CA LYS A 94 -14.49 -1.60 4.44
C LYS A 94 -15.22 -1.65 3.10
N LYS A 95 -14.94 -0.71 2.21
CA LYS A 95 -15.66 -0.58 0.93
C LYS A 95 -15.03 -1.45 -0.15
N ALA A 96 -15.87 -2.14 -0.92
CA ALA A 96 -15.42 -3.11 -1.92
C ALA A 96 -14.55 -2.48 -3.02
N LEU A 97 -14.96 -1.35 -3.58
CA LEU A 97 -14.21 -0.72 -4.68
C LEU A 97 -12.81 -0.23 -4.24
N PRO A 98 -12.66 0.57 -3.17
CA PRO A 98 -11.33 0.96 -2.71
C PRO A 98 -10.47 -0.24 -2.32
N HIS A 99 -11.05 -1.29 -1.75
CA HIS A 99 -10.31 -2.52 -1.42
C HIS A 99 -9.68 -3.14 -2.68
N ILE A 100 -10.46 -3.31 -3.74
CA ILE A 100 -9.95 -3.86 -5.01
C ILE A 100 -8.87 -2.96 -5.60
N LEU A 101 -9.08 -1.64 -5.57
CA LEU A 101 -8.11 -0.67 -6.07
C LEU A 101 -6.81 -0.72 -5.26
N CYS A 102 -6.89 -0.91 -3.95
CA CYS A 102 -5.72 -1.06 -3.09
C CYS A 102 -4.94 -2.34 -3.39
N VAL A 103 -5.63 -3.48 -3.51
CA VAL A 103 -4.98 -4.75 -3.86
C VAL A 103 -4.23 -4.62 -5.19
N THR A 104 -4.87 -4.05 -6.20
CA THR A 104 -4.24 -3.81 -7.50
C THR A 104 -3.01 -2.91 -7.36
N ASN A 105 -3.11 -1.86 -6.55
CA ASN A 105 -2.01 -0.93 -6.31
C ASN A 105 -0.81 -1.64 -5.66
N MET A 106 -1.07 -2.52 -4.69
CA MET A 106 0.00 -3.31 -4.05
C MET A 106 0.69 -4.25 -5.04
N LEU A 107 -0.08 -4.95 -5.86
CA LEU A 107 0.46 -5.83 -6.90
C LEU A 107 1.37 -5.07 -7.88
N LEU A 108 0.98 -3.86 -8.26
CA LEU A 108 1.78 -3.00 -9.14
C LEU A 108 3.04 -2.44 -8.47
N HIS A 109 3.12 -2.52 -7.14
CA HIS A 109 4.29 -2.11 -6.35
C HIS A 109 5.09 -3.30 -5.82
N ASP A 110 5.03 -4.43 -6.53
CA ASP A 110 5.82 -5.64 -6.29
C ASP A 110 5.51 -6.41 -5.01
N ILE A 111 4.30 -6.27 -4.50
CA ILE A 111 3.82 -7.11 -3.40
C ILE A 111 3.06 -8.30 -4.00
N ASP A 112 3.61 -9.50 -3.89
CA ASP A 112 3.07 -10.70 -4.52
C ASP A 112 1.78 -11.21 -3.88
N ASN A 113 1.68 -11.11 -2.55
CA ASN A 113 0.53 -11.55 -1.78
C ASN A 113 0.06 -10.43 -0.84
N PRO A 114 -0.65 -9.42 -1.36
CA PRO A 114 -1.07 -8.28 -0.54
C PRO A 114 -1.98 -8.67 0.62
N GLU A 115 -1.59 -8.30 1.83
CA GLU A 115 -2.41 -8.47 3.03
C GLU A 115 -3.35 -7.29 3.19
N ILE A 116 -4.32 -7.17 2.30
CA ILE A 116 -5.34 -6.12 2.33
C ILE A 116 -6.69 -6.77 2.60
N ILE A 117 -7.17 -6.60 3.82
CA ILE A 117 -8.39 -7.24 4.30
C ILE A 117 -9.61 -6.40 3.92
N HIS A 118 -10.61 -7.05 3.33
CA HIS A 118 -11.91 -6.44 3.10
C HIS A 118 -12.76 -6.60 4.36
N GLY A 119 -12.87 -5.56 5.16
CA GLY A 119 -13.60 -5.63 6.43
C GLY A 119 -13.70 -4.28 7.11
N ASN A 120 -14.39 -4.27 8.23
CA ASN A 120 -14.57 -3.09 9.06
C ASN A 120 -13.67 -3.19 10.30
N THR A 121 -12.68 -2.32 10.38
CA THR A 121 -11.73 -2.26 11.49
C THR A 121 -12.41 -2.16 12.86
N LEU A 122 -13.54 -1.45 12.92
CA LEU A 122 -14.28 -1.24 14.17
C LEU A 122 -15.05 -2.48 14.65
N GLU A 123 -15.23 -3.47 13.78
CA GLU A 123 -15.91 -4.73 14.09
C GLU A 123 -14.94 -5.86 14.44
N THR A 124 -13.65 -5.67 14.19
CA THR A 124 -12.63 -6.68 14.45
C THR A 124 -12.18 -6.63 15.92
N ASP A 125 -12.08 -7.79 16.56
CA ASP A 125 -11.58 -7.86 17.93
C ASP A 125 -10.13 -7.38 17.99
N TYR A 126 -9.85 -6.48 18.91
CA TYR A 126 -8.50 -5.96 19.17
C TYR A 126 -7.46 -7.08 19.37
N LYS A 127 -7.86 -8.21 19.96
CA LYS A 127 -6.95 -9.34 20.19
C LYS A 127 -6.48 -9.98 18.89
N GLU A 128 -7.29 -9.96 17.85
CA GLU A 128 -6.90 -10.49 16.54
C GLU A 128 -5.79 -9.66 15.92
N TYR A 129 -5.86 -8.34 16.00
CA TYR A 129 -4.80 -7.46 15.53
C TYR A 129 -3.50 -7.65 16.33
N ARG A 130 -3.61 -7.77 17.66
CA ARG A 130 -2.46 -7.96 18.54
C ARG A 130 -1.70 -9.24 18.25
N ASN A 131 -2.42 -10.29 17.90
CA ASN A 131 -1.84 -11.61 17.64
C ASN A 131 -1.42 -11.80 16.17
N GLY A 132 -1.64 -10.81 15.31
CA GLY A 132 -1.33 -10.91 13.89
C GLY A 132 -2.21 -11.91 13.12
N THR A 133 -3.39 -12.20 13.65
CA THR A 133 -4.34 -13.17 13.06
C THR A 133 -5.48 -12.51 12.29
N ALA A 134 -5.59 -11.18 12.37
CA ALA A 134 -6.64 -10.45 11.65
C ALA A 134 -6.23 -10.19 10.20
#